data_7ce4082e5e496a56ddd26c5675f4f191
#
_entry.id   7ce4082e5e496a56ddd26c5675f4f191
#
_cell.length_a   1.000
_cell.length_b   1.000
_cell.length_c   1.000
_cell.angle_alpha   90.00
_cell.angle_beta   90.00
_cell.angle_gamma   90.00
#
_symmetry.space_group_name_H-M   'P 1'
#
loop_
_entity.id
_entity.type
_entity.pdbx_description
1 polymer ?
#
loop_
_entity_poly.entity_id
_entity_poly.type
_entity_poly.pdbx_seq_one_letter_code
_entity_poly.pdbx_strand_id
1 'polypeptide(L)'
;MHLVLEQSPTPIYQRLIAGLCRALVGAGHRISLLDPTDFIAGSFAGSPDGSSDGNLTRLDLGGVAEVDLRRALFWDRLNCLEADALIIVSPISLLAGFELGRGTFLYEQAKAPLVFLHYEDCLGTHPSRQRIEAALGSYIATAARSHHFCLEPRNARELGHLNLATSPLFAIGEGPYEPPAGARLRREVCFIGHVHPGFDWNNQPPELASELQADLWRRLRQFDHPIEPGALAYAQRCCGPEAAALQQLAAKAFYRSLVHRHSLQFRGEVLQRLGKRPLDLYGPEAERLCASWPAPAPIPAVGLRRGHPATTSVAASAAVYRSSLISLNITALQFDQAVSNRVLDVAAAGGFPLTDWKEGLGAITAVAEAISFRSLEELHHKIDYYGHPDHRAERLEIATTLQREVRQRGDYGALAQRIGAALAGLAAPGGRPNLSDQERLEGPASHCSRPSPRKDRPNTNTNIAKPG
;
A
#
# COMPACT_ATOMS: atom_id res chain seq x y z
N MET A 1 -14.52 -22.97 8.49
CA MET A 1 -14.61 -21.91 9.54
C MET A 1 -15.67 -20.88 9.16
N HIS A 2 -16.25 -20.24 10.14
CA HIS A 2 -17.10 -19.07 9.95
C HIS A 2 -16.31 -17.80 10.22
N LEU A 3 -16.05 -17.01 9.19
CA LEU A 3 -15.25 -15.80 9.27
C LEU A 3 -16.13 -14.57 9.09
N VAL A 4 -15.95 -13.58 9.94
CA VAL A 4 -16.62 -12.28 9.81
C VAL A 4 -15.61 -11.28 9.24
N LEU A 5 -15.93 -10.65 8.12
CA LEU A 5 -15.11 -9.61 7.50
C LEU A 5 -15.76 -8.25 7.69
N GLU A 6 -14.98 -7.28 8.13
CA GLU A 6 -15.39 -5.90 8.14
C GLU A 6 -15.48 -5.34 6.72
N GLN A 7 -16.63 -4.77 6.38
CA GLN A 7 -16.84 -4.04 5.14
C GLN A 7 -16.34 -2.60 5.31
N SER A 8 -15.52 -2.13 4.38
CA SER A 8 -15.06 -0.73 4.39
C SER A 8 -15.91 0.14 3.48
N PRO A 9 -16.22 1.39 3.88
CA PRO A 9 -16.88 2.35 3.00
C PRO A 9 -15.98 2.83 1.84
N THR A 10 -14.68 2.61 1.94
CA THR A 10 -13.69 3.07 0.95
C THR A 10 -13.65 2.14 -0.26
N PRO A 11 -13.85 2.62 -1.51
CA PRO A 11 -13.96 1.78 -2.70
C PRO A 11 -12.78 0.84 -2.95
N ILE A 12 -11.55 1.26 -2.63
CA ILE A 12 -10.36 0.43 -2.80
C ILE A 12 -10.41 -0.80 -1.87
N TYR A 13 -10.84 -0.61 -0.62
CA TYR A 13 -10.95 -1.70 0.34
C TYR A 13 -12.16 -2.59 0.05
N GLN A 14 -13.26 -2.04 -0.48
CA GLN A 14 -14.40 -2.85 -0.93
C GLN A 14 -13.97 -3.88 -1.98
N ARG A 15 -13.10 -3.49 -2.93
CA ARG A 15 -12.56 -4.41 -3.93
C ARG A 15 -11.68 -5.49 -3.31
N LEU A 16 -10.77 -5.11 -2.41
CA LEU A 16 -9.91 -6.05 -1.69
C LEU A 16 -10.75 -7.05 -0.89
N ILE A 17 -11.76 -6.58 -0.16
CA ILE A 17 -12.67 -7.41 0.62
C ILE A 17 -13.45 -8.37 -0.30
N ALA A 18 -13.98 -7.89 -1.41
CA ALA A 18 -14.71 -8.73 -2.36
C ALA A 18 -13.84 -9.84 -2.97
N GLY A 19 -12.58 -9.53 -3.30
CA GLY A 19 -11.59 -10.53 -3.77
C GLY A 19 -11.28 -11.57 -2.70
N LEU A 20 -11.03 -11.13 -1.49
CA LEU A 20 -10.75 -11.99 -0.34
C LEU A 20 -11.95 -12.88 0.01
N CYS A 21 -13.19 -12.34 0.02
CA CYS A 21 -14.40 -13.10 0.24
C CYS A 21 -14.53 -14.26 -0.76
N ARG A 22 -14.36 -13.98 -2.06
CA ARG A 22 -14.41 -15.02 -3.09
C ARG A 22 -13.38 -16.13 -2.83
N ALA A 23 -12.16 -15.77 -2.46
CA ALA A 23 -11.11 -16.75 -2.18
C ALA A 23 -11.40 -17.58 -0.93
N LEU A 24 -11.87 -16.95 0.15
CA LEU A 24 -12.23 -17.65 1.39
C LEU A 24 -13.44 -18.57 1.20
N VAL A 25 -14.47 -18.13 0.46
CA VAL A 25 -15.61 -18.98 0.10
C VAL A 25 -15.15 -20.15 -0.78
N GLY A 26 -14.29 -19.90 -1.76
CA GLY A 26 -13.69 -20.95 -2.59
C GLY A 26 -12.82 -21.94 -1.80
N ALA A 27 -12.27 -21.53 -0.66
CA ALA A 27 -11.58 -22.40 0.30
C ALA A 27 -12.51 -23.13 1.29
N GLY A 28 -13.83 -22.99 1.14
CA GLY A 28 -14.84 -23.68 1.95
C GLY A 28 -15.18 -22.99 3.28
N HIS A 29 -14.86 -21.70 3.42
CA HIS A 29 -15.24 -20.92 4.61
C HIS A 29 -16.62 -20.28 4.44
N ARG A 30 -17.39 -20.21 5.52
CA ARG A 30 -18.61 -19.39 5.60
C ARG A 30 -18.19 -17.94 5.92
N ILE A 31 -18.73 -16.97 5.20
CA ILE A 31 -18.38 -15.56 5.35
C ILE A 31 -19.61 -14.75 5.75
N SER A 32 -19.48 -13.92 6.79
CA SER A 32 -20.42 -12.85 7.11
C SER A 32 -19.75 -11.51 6.91
N LEU A 33 -20.40 -10.58 6.22
CA LEU A 33 -19.93 -9.20 6.08
C LEU A 33 -20.53 -8.35 7.19
N LEU A 34 -19.66 -7.57 7.82
CA LEU A 34 -19.97 -6.62 8.86
C LEU A 34 -19.80 -5.22 8.29
N ASP A 35 -20.89 -4.47 8.18
CA ASP A 35 -20.84 -3.06 7.78
C ASP A 35 -20.88 -2.17 9.04
N PRO A 36 -19.75 -1.58 9.42
CA PRO A 36 -19.71 -0.72 10.61
C PRO A 36 -20.41 0.62 10.40
N THR A 37 -20.74 1.02 9.18
CA THR A 37 -21.55 2.23 8.92
C THR A 37 -22.98 2.05 9.41
N ASP A 38 -23.50 0.84 9.38
CA ASP A 38 -24.78 0.48 9.94
C ASP A 38 -24.86 0.81 11.44
N PHE A 39 -23.71 0.88 12.08
CA PHE A 39 -23.56 1.19 13.49
C PHE A 39 -23.55 2.70 13.81
N ILE A 40 -23.03 3.54 12.90
CA ILE A 40 -22.80 4.97 13.13
C ILE A 40 -23.96 5.82 12.63
N ALA A 41 -24.54 5.50 11.51
CA ALA A 41 -25.38 6.40 10.74
C ALA A 41 -26.84 6.53 11.21
N GLY A 42 -27.35 5.66 12.06
CA GLY A 42 -28.76 5.76 12.54
C GLY A 42 -29.86 5.75 11.50
N SER A 43 -29.54 5.64 10.23
CA SER A 43 -30.50 5.65 9.12
C SER A 43 -30.23 4.46 8.19
N PHE A 44 -31.14 3.48 8.25
CA PHE A 44 -31.14 2.33 7.35
C PHE A 44 -32.05 2.60 6.17
N ALA A 45 -31.48 2.84 5.01
CA ALA A 45 -32.18 2.59 3.77
C ALA A 45 -31.90 1.12 3.39
N GLY A 46 -32.89 0.27 3.53
CA GLY A 46 -32.80 -1.12 3.11
C GLY A 46 -32.43 -1.18 1.62
N SER A 47 -31.37 -1.87 1.27
CA SER A 47 -31.10 -2.24 -0.12
C SER A 47 -31.93 -3.47 -0.48
N PRO A 48 -32.73 -3.44 -1.55
CA PRO A 48 -33.71 -4.49 -1.86
C PRO A 48 -33.19 -5.62 -2.74
N ASP A 49 -31.88 -5.82 -2.87
CA ASP A 49 -31.36 -6.87 -3.76
C ASP A 49 -30.92 -8.10 -2.99
N GLY A 50 -31.91 -9.00 -2.84
CA GLY A 50 -31.69 -10.36 -2.36
C GLY A 50 -30.96 -11.23 -3.38
N SER A 51 -29.63 -11.21 -3.39
CA SER A 51 -28.85 -12.30 -3.96
C SER A 51 -28.44 -13.23 -2.82
N SER A 52 -29.22 -14.29 -2.66
CA SER A 52 -28.97 -15.35 -1.69
C SER A 52 -27.94 -16.35 -2.20
N ASP A 53 -26.68 -15.98 -2.22
CA ASP A 53 -25.64 -17.00 -2.10
C ASP A 53 -25.58 -17.38 -0.63
N GLY A 54 -26.05 -18.59 -0.30
CA GLY A 54 -26.30 -19.05 1.09
C GLY A 54 -25.09 -19.06 2.03
N ASN A 55 -23.94 -18.53 1.60
CA ASN A 55 -22.71 -18.40 2.37
C ASN A 55 -22.34 -16.96 2.73
N LEU A 56 -23.12 -15.95 2.30
CA LEU A 56 -22.89 -14.55 2.63
C LEU A 56 -24.10 -13.98 3.38
N THR A 57 -23.92 -13.60 4.65
CA THR A 57 -24.98 -13.03 5.49
C THR A 57 -24.60 -11.64 5.95
N ARG A 58 -25.48 -10.67 5.77
CA ARG A 58 -25.33 -9.31 6.31
C ARG A 58 -25.97 -9.25 7.70
N LEU A 59 -25.27 -8.64 8.66
CA LEU A 59 -25.81 -8.38 9.99
C LEU A 59 -26.74 -7.15 9.93
N ASP A 60 -28.02 -7.35 10.21
CA ASP A 60 -29.01 -6.28 10.27
C ASP A 60 -29.21 -5.81 11.73
N LEU A 61 -29.03 -4.51 11.97
CA LEU A 61 -29.21 -3.83 13.25
C LEU A 61 -30.43 -2.90 13.24
N GLY A 62 -31.35 -3.06 12.26
CA GLY A 62 -32.50 -2.19 12.07
C GLY A 62 -33.34 -1.93 13.32
N GLY A 63 -33.75 -0.69 13.49
CA GLY A 63 -34.80 -0.28 14.41
C GLY A 63 -34.40 0.21 15.80
N VAL A 64 -33.09 0.33 16.13
CA VAL A 64 -32.65 0.79 17.46
C VAL A 64 -32.17 2.26 17.43
N ALA A 65 -32.78 3.13 18.25
CA ALA A 65 -32.54 4.57 18.21
C ALA A 65 -31.34 5.03 19.04
N GLU A 66 -30.98 4.32 20.09
CA GLU A 66 -29.96 4.75 21.07
C GLU A 66 -28.58 4.15 20.77
N VAL A 67 -27.56 4.99 20.68
CA VAL A 67 -26.19 4.60 20.27
C VAL A 67 -25.58 3.53 21.17
N ASP A 68 -25.77 3.60 22.48
CA ASP A 68 -25.18 2.63 23.41
C ASP A 68 -25.90 1.29 23.40
N LEU A 69 -27.23 1.31 23.20
CA LEU A 69 -28.02 0.10 23.05
C LEU A 69 -27.70 -0.60 21.70
N ARG A 70 -27.47 0.17 20.63
CA ARG A 70 -27.00 -0.35 19.34
C ARG A 70 -25.65 -1.02 19.48
N ARG A 71 -24.71 -0.43 20.24
CA ARG A 71 -23.39 -1.00 20.54
C ARG A 71 -23.54 -2.34 21.24
N ALA A 72 -24.32 -2.40 22.28
CA ALA A 72 -24.54 -3.64 23.03
C ALA A 72 -25.14 -4.73 22.15
N LEU A 73 -26.18 -4.41 21.37
CA LEU A 73 -26.82 -5.34 20.45
C LEU A 73 -25.92 -5.78 19.30
N PHE A 74 -25.09 -4.89 18.79
CA PHE A 74 -24.11 -5.22 17.75
C PHE A 74 -23.12 -6.26 18.25
N TRP A 75 -22.53 -6.05 19.43
CA TRP A 75 -21.57 -6.99 20.00
C TRP A 75 -22.22 -8.28 20.44
N ASP A 76 -23.41 -8.21 20.96
CA ASP A 76 -24.18 -9.41 21.32
C ASP A 76 -24.45 -10.25 20.06
N ARG A 77 -24.95 -9.65 19.00
CA ARG A 77 -25.15 -10.34 17.70
C ARG A 77 -23.86 -10.88 17.10
N LEU A 78 -22.76 -10.08 17.09
CA LEU A 78 -21.46 -10.54 16.59
C LEU A 78 -20.96 -11.75 17.39
N ASN A 79 -21.08 -11.70 18.71
CA ASN A 79 -20.65 -12.80 19.58
C ASN A 79 -21.58 -14.01 19.49
N CYS A 80 -22.87 -13.81 19.20
CA CYS A 80 -23.85 -14.88 18.95
C CYS A 80 -23.66 -15.59 17.59
N LEU A 81 -22.90 -14.99 16.66
CA LEU A 81 -22.60 -15.66 15.38
C LEU A 81 -21.64 -16.84 15.52
N GLU A 82 -21.06 -17.04 16.70
CA GLU A 82 -20.05 -18.10 16.92
C GLU A 82 -18.98 -18.07 15.81
N ALA A 83 -18.49 -16.88 15.51
CA ALA A 83 -17.47 -16.69 14.48
C ALA A 83 -16.13 -17.28 14.94
N ASP A 84 -15.47 -18.00 14.06
CA ASP A 84 -14.12 -18.52 14.30
C ASP A 84 -13.06 -17.39 14.27
N ALA A 85 -13.32 -16.31 13.54
CA ALA A 85 -12.47 -15.11 13.54
C ALA A 85 -13.19 -13.86 12.99
N LEU A 86 -12.70 -12.69 13.42
CA LEU A 86 -13.01 -11.38 12.85
C LEU A 86 -11.81 -10.87 12.05
N ILE A 87 -12.00 -10.60 10.76
CA ILE A 87 -10.97 -10.06 9.87
C ILE A 87 -11.20 -8.57 9.68
N ILE A 88 -10.22 -7.76 10.06
CA ILE A 88 -10.22 -6.31 10.02
C ILE A 88 -9.25 -5.86 8.94
N VAL A 89 -9.75 -5.13 7.94
CA VAL A 89 -8.95 -4.67 6.81
C VAL A 89 -8.56 -3.23 7.03
N SER A 90 -7.29 -2.99 7.32
CA SER A 90 -6.67 -1.69 7.50
C SER A 90 -7.02 -0.94 8.81
N PRO A 91 -6.09 -0.14 9.33
CA PRO A 91 -6.34 0.76 10.47
C PRO A 91 -7.32 1.91 10.14
N ILE A 92 -7.67 2.10 8.86
CA ILE A 92 -8.69 3.07 8.43
C ILE A 92 -10.10 2.47 8.57
N SER A 93 -10.21 1.20 8.86
CA SER A 93 -11.49 0.56 9.12
C SER A 93 -12.17 1.21 10.34
N LEU A 94 -13.50 1.24 10.34
CA LEU A 94 -14.23 1.84 11.44
C LEU A 94 -14.01 1.09 12.75
N LEU A 95 -13.89 -0.24 12.71
CA LEU A 95 -13.61 -1.05 13.89
C LEU A 95 -12.23 -0.74 14.47
N ALA A 96 -11.22 -0.65 13.63
CA ALA A 96 -9.85 -0.33 14.06
C ALA A 96 -9.64 1.17 14.34
N GLY A 97 -10.46 2.03 13.71
CA GLY A 97 -10.36 3.48 13.84
C GLY A 97 -11.25 4.10 14.91
N PHE A 98 -12.26 3.39 15.40
CA PHE A 98 -13.24 3.93 16.36
C PHE A 98 -12.84 3.64 17.80
N GLU A 99 -12.38 4.67 18.48
CA GLU A 99 -12.04 4.63 19.90
C GLU A 99 -13.28 4.90 20.75
N LEU A 100 -13.57 3.98 21.68
CA LEU A 100 -14.68 4.12 22.64
C LEU A 100 -14.36 5.07 23.80
N GLY A 101 -13.19 5.67 23.81
CA GLY A 101 -12.61 6.47 24.87
C GLY A 101 -11.60 5.70 25.72
N ARG A 102 -10.69 6.43 26.38
CA ARG A 102 -9.59 5.88 27.21
C ARG A 102 -8.68 4.87 26.49
N GLY A 103 -8.53 4.97 25.17
CA GLY A 103 -7.66 4.07 24.41
C GLY A 103 -8.26 2.68 24.12
N THR A 104 -9.55 2.48 24.32
CA THR A 104 -10.25 1.25 24.01
C THR A 104 -10.87 1.33 22.62
N PHE A 105 -10.62 0.35 21.77
CA PHE A 105 -11.16 0.30 20.42
C PHE A 105 -12.31 -0.70 20.29
N LEU A 106 -13.15 -0.46 19.28
CA LEU A 106 -14.38 -1.23 19.10
C LEU A 106 -14.13 -2.74 18.98
N TYR A 107 -13.09 -3.16 18.23
CA TYR A 107 -12.75 -4.58 18.02
C TYR A 107 -12.32 -5.33 19.30
N GLU A 108 -11.92 -4.61 20.35
CA GLU A 108 -11.48 -5.25 21.61
C GLU A 108 -12.62 -6.02 22.30
N GLN A 109 -13.86 -5.64 22.03
CA GLN A 109 -15.04 -6.29 22.61
C GLN A 109 -15.43 -7.58 21.90
N ALA A 110 -14.90 -7.88 20.71
CA ALA A 110 -15.12 -9.13 20.04
C ALA A 110 -14.50 -10.30 20.82
N LYS A 111 -15.23 -11.40 21.01
CA LYS A 111 -14.70 -12.62 21.65
C LYS A 111 -13.87 -13.47 20.70
N ALA A 112 -14.19 -13.42 19.41
CA ALA A 112 -13.49 -14.17 18.39
C ALA A 112 -12.03 -13.73 18.23
N PRO A 113 -11.13 -14.61 17.76
CA PRO A 113 -9.80 -14.26 17.28
C PRO A 113 -9.84 -13.12 16.26
N LEU A 114 -8.80 -12.27 16.26
CA LEU A 114 -8.69 -11.10 15.41
C LEU A 114 -7.59 -11.31 14.36
N VAL A 115 -7.89 -11.02 13.10
CA VAL A 115 -6.91 -10.97 12.02
C VAL A 115 -6.90 -9.56 11.44
N PHE A 116 -5.77 -8.88 11.53
CA PHE A 116 -5.58 -7.55 10.98
C PHE A 116 -4.83 -7.65 9.65
N LEU A 117 -5.38 -7.05 8.60
CA LEU A 117 -4.75 -6.94 7.28
C LEU A 117 -4.33 -5.48 7.04
N HIS A 118 -3.07 -5.17 7.32
CA HIS A 118 -2.54 -3.82 7.20
C HIS A 118 -2.01 -3.54 5.79
N TYR A 119 -2.86 -3.05 4.91
CA TYR A 119 -2.49 -2.59 3.56
C TYR A 119 -1.86 -1.21 3.53
N GLU A 120 -1.82 -0.52 4.67
CA GLU A 120 -1.21 0.78 4.90
C GLU A 120 -0.17 0.65 6.01
N ASP A 121 0.58 1.73 6.30
CA ASP A 121 1.34 1.79 7.56
C ASP A 121 0.35 1.67 8.73
N CYS A 122 0.42 0.59 9.47
CA CYS A 122 -0.59 0.23 10.49
C CYS A 122 -0.75 1.29 11.61
N LEU A 123 0.20 2.19 11.72
CA LEU A 123 0.21 3.28 12.71
C LEU A 123 0.21 4.66 12.06
N GLY A 124 0.77 4.77 10.85
CA GLY A 124 0.98 6.05 10.16
C GLY A 124 -0.29 6.71 9.59
N THR A 125 -1.46 6.11 9.74
CA THR A 125 -2.74 6.69 9.30
C THR A 125 -3.50 7.40 10.42
N HIS A 126 -3.05 7.25 11.67
CA HIS A 126 -3.69 7.91 12.81
C HIS A 126 -3.35 9.41 12.89
N PRO A 127 -4.34 10.27 13.24
CA PRO A 127 -4.20 11.72 13.15
C PRO A 127 -3.30 12.33 14.21
N SER A 128 -3.03 11.64 15.32
CA SER A 128 -2.23 12.15 16.43
C SER A 128 -1.37 11.07 17.07
N ARG A 129 -0.28 11.48 17.73
CA ARG A 129 0.59 10.59 18.49
C ARG A 129 -0.16 9.85 19.60
N GLN A 130 -1.03 10.53 20.34
CA GLN A 130 -1.84 9.93 21.41
C GLN A 130 -2.72 8.80 20.88
N ARG A 131 -3.31 8.97 19.69
CA ARG A 131 -4.13 7.93 19.08
C ARG A 131 -3.31 6.74 18.59
N ILE A 132 -2.07 6.97 18.13
CA ILE A 132 -1.13 5.90 17.81
C ILE A 132 -0.75 5.10 19.06
N GLU A 133 -0.47 5.78 20.17
CA GLU A 133 -0.18 5.14 21.47
C GLU A 133 -1.37 4.28 21.93
N ALA A 134 -2.58 4.80 21.82
CA ALA A 134 -3.82 4.08 22.15
C ALA A 134 -3.99 2.83 21.26
N ALA A 135 -3.79 2.95 19.95
CA ALA A 135 -3.87 1.81 19.02
C ALA A 135 -2.84 0.73 19.35
N LEU A 136 -1.59 1.11 19.64
CA LEU A 136 -0.55 0.17 20.08
C LEU A 136 -0.91 -0.52 21.39
N GLY A 137 -1.43 0.22 22.37
CA GLY A 137 -1.92 -0.34 23.64
C GLY A 137 -3.01 -1.38 23.41
N SER A 138 -3.94 -1.09 22.50
CA SER A 138 -5.02 -1.99 22.12
C SER A 138 -4.53 -3.26 21.39
N TYR A 139 -3.56 -3.15 20.49
CA TYR A 139 -2.94 -4.33 19.85
C TYR A 139 -2.25 -5.22 20.89
N ILE A 140 -1.55 -4.63 21.87
CA ILE A 140 -0.93 -5.37 22.97
C ILE A 140 -2.01 -6.05 23.86
N ALA A 141 -3.09 -5.35 24.17
CA ALA A 141 -4.19 -5.90 24.97
C ALA A 141 -4.88 -7.10 24.27
N THR A 142 -4.88 -7.14 22.96
CA THR A 142 -5.47 -8.24 22.17
C THR A 142 -4.45 -9.27 21.67
N ALA A 143 -3.17 -9.15 22.03
CA ALA A 143 -2.06 -9.96 21.49
C ALA A 143 -2.28 -11.48 21.57
N ALA A 144 -2.89 -11.97 22.65
CA ALA A 144 -3.12 -13.41 22.85
C ALA A 144 -4.08 -14.03 21.82
N ARG A 145 -4.89 -13.22 21.13
CA ARG A 145 -5.90 -13.64 20.18
C ARG A 145 -5.88 -12.88 18.86
N SER A 146 -4.81 -12.15 18.57
CA SER A 146 -4.66 -11.39 17.34
C SER A 146 -3.47 -11.83 16.50
N HIS A 147 -3.61 -11.69 15.16
CA HIS A 147 -2.54 -11.87 14.20
C HIS A 147 -2.54 -10.71 13.20
N HIS A 148 -1.38 -10.14 12.93
CA HIS A 148 -1.21 -8.94 12.11
C HIS A 148 -0.47 -9.28 10.80
N PHE A 149 -1.14 -9.12 9.67
CA PHE A 149 -0.53 -9.19 8.35
C PHE A 149 -0.13 -7.78 7.92
N CYS A 150 1.16 -7.53 7.70
CA CYS A 150 1.69 -6.20 7.39
C CYS A 150 2.24 -6.12 5.97
N LEU A 151 1.73 -5.18 5.16
CA LEU A 151 2.25 -4.91 3.82
C LEU A 151 3.65 -4.29 3.89
N GLU A 152 3.86 -3.36 4.83
CA GLU A 152 5.17 -2.75 5.08
C GLU A 152 5.99 -3.65 6.04
N PRO A 153 7.09 -4.26 5.59
CA PRO A 153 7.89 -5.18 6.41
C PRO A 153 8.40 -4.58 7.72
N ARG A 154 8.66 -3.26 7.74
CA ARG A 154 9.02 -2.53 8.95
C ARG A 154 7.94 -2.68 10.03
N ASN A 155 6.66 -2.54 9.67
CA ASN A 155 5.57 -2.69 10.64
C ASN A 155 5.55 -4.09 11.27
N ALA A 156 5.79 -5.13 10.49
CA ALA A 156 5.88 -6.49 11.03
C ALA A 156 7.00 -6.62 12.07
N ARG A 157 8.18 -6.03 11.79
CA ARG A 157 9.30 -6.03 12.76
C ARG A 157 8.96 -5.20 14.00
N GLU A 158 8.41 -4.00 13.85
CA GLU A 158 8.05 -3.11 14.96
C GLU A 158 7.00 -3.76 15.88
N LEU A 159 5.95 -4.34 15.32
CA LEU A 159 4.93 -5.07 16.07
C LEU A 159 5.50 -6.35 16.70
N GLY A 160 6.38 -7.07 16.01
CA GLY A 160 7.07 -8.24 16.53
C GLY A 160 7.93 -7.93 17.77
N HIS A 161 8.59 -6.77 17.82
CA HIS A 161 9.32 -6.30 19.00
C HIS A 161 8.39 -6.04 20.20
N LEU A 162 7.10 -5.83 19.98
CA LEU A 162 6.08 -5.75 21.02
C LEU A 162 5.45 -7.11 21.36
N ASN A 163 6.03 -8.22 20.90
CA ASN A 163 5.53 -9.58 21.05
C ASN A 163 4.15 -9.84 20.43
N LEU A 164 3.81 -9.11 19.38
CA LEU A 164 2.61 -9.38 18.58
C LEU A 164 2.91 -10.42 17.49
N ALA A 165 1.93 -11.29 17.22
CA ALA A 165 2.04 -12.24 16.12
C ALA A 165 1.89 -11.50 14.78
N THR A 166 2.91 -11.59 13.93
CA THR A 166 2.95 -10.89 12.65
C THR A 166 3.27 -11.82 11.49
N SER A 167 2.81 -11.46 10.30
CA SER A 167 3.18 -12.10 9.03
C SER A 167 3.30 -11.05 7.93
N PRO A 168 4.12 -11.28 6.90
CA PRO A 168 4.14 -10.39 5.75
C PRO A 168 2.79 -10.45 5.00
N LEU A 169 2.29 -9.29 4.60
CA LEU A 169 1.20 -9.15 3.65
C LEU A 169 1.81 -8.75 2.31
N PHE A 170 1.52 -9.51 1.26
CA PHE A 170 1.95 -9.12 -0.07
C PHE A 170 0.85 -8.31 -0.75
N ALA A 171 1.26 -7.35 -1.57
CA ALA A 171 0.36 -6.67 -2.48
C ALA A 171 -0.34 -7.71 -3.38
N ILE A 172 -1.58 -7.43 -3.74
CA ILE A 172 -2.40 -8.34 -4.55
C ILE A 172 -2.74 -7.64 -5.86
N GLY A 173 -2.41 -8.28 -6.98
CA GLY A 173 -2.83 -7.85 -8.31
C GLY A 173 -4.25 -8.33 -8.59
N GLU A 174 -5.14 -7.39 -8.90
CA GLU A 174 -6.49 -7.74 -9.32
C GLU A 174 -6.51 -8.06 -10.82
N GLY A 175 -6.80 -9.34 -11.18
CA GLY A 175 -7.00 -9.75 -12.58
C GLY A 175 -8.11 -8.98 -13.28
N PRO A 176 -8.30 -9.09 -14.59
CA PRO A 176 -8.04 -10.31 -15.36
C PRO A 176 -6.57 -10.44 -15.76
N TYR A 177 -6.00 -11.62 -15.55
CA TYR A 177 -4.65 -11.93 -16.01
C TYR A 177 -4.66 -12.18 -17.52
N GLU A 178 -4.81 -11.10 -18.27
CA GLU A 178 -4.79 -11.17 -19.72
C GLU A 178 -3.34 -11.07 -20.23
N PRO A 179 -2.97 -11.82 -21.30
CA PRO A 179 -1.62 -11.78 -21.84
C PRO A 179 -1.25 -10.35 -22.26
N PRO A 180 0.05 -9.97 -22.18
CA PRO A 180 0.52 -8.67 -22.61
C PRO A 180 0.06 -8.38 -24.03
N ALA A 181 -0.63 -7.25 -24.22
CA ALA A 181 -1.23 -6.95 -25.52
C ALA A 181 -0.15 -6.59 -26.54
N GLY A 182 -0.10 -7.34 -27.63
CA GLY A 182 0.50 -6.87 -28.87
C GLY A 182 -0.31 -5.75 -29.56
N ALA A 183 -1.35 -5.25 -28.88
CA ALA A 183 -2.31 -4.29 -29.39
C ALA A 183 -1.68 -2.91 -29.67
N ARG A 184 -2.36 -2.11 -30.52
CA ARG A 184 -1.99 -0.72 -30.77
C ARG A 184 -1.92 0.05 -29.47
N LEU A 185 -0.70 0.40 -29.06
CA LEU A 185 -0.48 1.29 -27.94
C LEU A 185 -1.00 2.68 -28.30
N ARG A 186 -1.86 3.23 -27.44
CA ARG A 186 -2.52 4.52 -27.65
C ARG A 186 -1.88 5.64 -26.83
N ARG A 187 -1.08 5.26 -25.83
CA ARG A 187 -0.45 6.14 -24.86
C ARG A 187 1.01 5.82 -24.71
N GLU A 188 1.81 6.83 -24.48
CA GLU A 188 3.23 6.64 -24.19
C GLU A 188 3.41 6.34 -22.70
N VAL A 189 3.09 7.29 -21.82
CA VAL A 189 3.13 7.12 -20.38
C VAL A 189 1.75 7.37 -19.80
N CYS A 190 1.26 6.49 -18.95
CA CYS A 190 0.06 6.74 -18.14
C CYS A 190 0.36 6.73 -16.66
N PHE A 191 -0.41 7.49 -15.88
CA PHE A 191 -0.47 7.43 -14.44
C PHE A 191 -1.94 7.40 -13.99
N ILE A 192 -2.31 6.40 -13.19
CA ILE A 192 -3.64 6.33 -12.58
C ILE A 192 -3.49 6.58 -11.09
N GLY A 193 -4.11 7.65 -10.58
CA GLY A 193 -4.09 7.93 -9.14
C GLY A 193 -4.36 9.39 -8.80
N HIS A 194 -4.45 9.63 -7.51
CA HIS A 194 -4.62 10.98 -6.97
C HIS A 194 -3.28 11.71 -6.96
N VAL A 195 -3.32 12.97 -7.37
CA VAL A 195 -2.18 13.88 -7.44
C VAL A 195 -2.63 15.25 -6.96
N HIS A 196 -1.72 16.00 -6.34
CA HIS A 196 -1.94 17.38 -5.93
C HIS A 196 -0.79 18.26 -6.42
N PRO A 197 -1.04 19.46 -6.94
CA PRO A 197 0.02 20.39 -7.34
C PRO A 197 0.67 21.02 -6.11
N GLY A 198 1.99 20.92 -6.04
CA GLY A 198 2.81 21.61 -5.04
C GLY A 198 2.65 21.11 -3.60
N PHE A 199 3.64 21.45 -2.77
CA PHE A 199 3.62 21.16 -1.34
C PHE A 199 2.94 22.28 -0.56
N ASP A 200 2.00 21.93 0.33
CA ASP A 200 1.45 22.83 1.32
C ASP A 200 2.16 22.65 2.66
N TRP A 201 3.04 23.58 2.98
CA TRP A 201 3.82 23.58 4.21
C TRP A 201 3.12 24.29 5.37
N ASN A 202 2.00 25.01 5.10
CA ASN A 202 1.36 25.89 6.10
C ASN A 202 0.66 25.13 7.23
N ASN A 203 0.30 23.89 6.99
CA ASN A 203 -0.40 23.03 7.95
C ASN A 203 0.52 22.11 8.76
N GLN A 204 1.84 22.36 8.75
CA GLN A 204 2.81 21.58 9.51
C GLN A 204 3.23 22.32 10.78
N PRO A 205 3.54 21.58 11.88
CA PRO A 205 4.21 22.19 13.03
C PRO A 205 5.48 22.89 12.56
N PRO A 206 5.69 24.18 12.87
CA PRO A 206 6.82 24.96 12.35
C PRO A 206 8.18 24.31 12.62
N GLU A 207 8.33 23.68 13.78
CA GLU A 207 9.55 22.98 14.20
C GLU A 207 9.86 21.71 13.39
N LEU A 208 8.87 21.20 12.65
CA LEU A 208 9.01 20.01 11.80
C LEU A 208 9.09 20.34 10.32
N ALA A 209 8.61 21.50 9.89
CA ALA A 209 8.46 21.84 8.49
C ALA A 209 9.79 21.73 7.72
N SER A 210 10.90 22.20 8.31
CA SER A 210 12.22 22.15 7.67
C SER A 210 12.76 20.73 7.51
N GLU A 211 12.54 19.85 8.48
CA GLU A 211 13.01 18.45 8.44
C GLU A 211 12.21 17.63 7.45
N LEU A 212 10.87 17.72 7.51
CA LEU A 212 9.99 17.08 6.54
C LEU A 212 10.31 17.53 5.12
N GLN A 213 10.53 18.83 4.93
CA GLN A 213 10.92 19.39 3.65
C GLN A 213 12.26 18.82 3.17
N ALA A 214 13.25 18.72 4.05
CA ALA A 214 14.55 18.17 3.71
C ALA A 214 14.45 16.69 3.30
N ASP A 215 13.68 15.87 4.02
CA ASP A 215 13.47 14.46 3.70
C ASP A 215 12.72 14.27 2.37
N LEU A 216 11.70 15.08 2.11
CA LEU A 216 10.96 15.04 0.84
C LEU A 216 11.83 15.46 -0.34
N TRP A 217 12.69 16.48 -0.19
CA TRP A 217 13.64 16.88 -1.22
C TRP A 217 14.75 15.85 -1.44
N ARG A 218 15.19 15.14 -0.39
CA ARG A 218 16.12 14.01 -0.54
C ARG A 218 15.43 12.87 -1.32
N ARG A 219 14.19 12.54 -0.97
CA ARG A 219 13.41 11.50 -1.65
C ARG A 219 13.13 11.82 -3.12
N LEU A 220 12.93 13.09 -3.48
CA LEU A 220 12.80 13.52 -4.87
C LEU A 220 14.08 13.33 -5.68
N ARG A 221 15.24 13.39 -5.04
CA ARG A 221 16.53 13.14 -5.70
C ARG A 221 16.88 11.65 -5.74
N GLN A 222 16.50 10.93 -4.69
CA GLN A 222 16.82 9.53 -4.50
C GLN A 222 15.58 8.81 -3.95
N PHE A 223 14.84 8.14 -4.82
CA PHE A 223 13.52 7.55 -4.50
C PHE A 223 13.56 6.41 -3.48
N ASP A 224 14.69 5.75 -3.32
CA ASP A 224 14.95 4.74 -2.30
C ASP A 224 15.50 5.32 -0.98
N HIS A 225 15.59 6.67 -0.84
CA HIS A 225 15.95 7.30 0.43
C HIS A 225 14.92 6.94 1.51
N PRO A 226 15.31 6.27 2.60
CA PRO A 226 14.38 5.85 3.64
C PRO A 226 13.92 7.05 4.48
N ILE A 227 12.69 6.96 5.01
CA ILE A 227 12.14 7.97 5.94
C ILE A 227 12.51 7.66 7.39
N GLU A 228 12.87 6.40 7.67
CA GLU A 228 13.14 5.94 9.03
C GLU A 228 14.21 6.74 9.80
N PRO A 229 15.33 7.22 9.20
CA PRO A 229 16.29 8.08 9.92
C PRO A 229 15.68 9.37 10.45
N GLY A 230 14.82 10.04 9.68
CA GLY A 230 14.08 11.23 10.12
C GLY A 230 13.08 10.90 11.22
N ALA A 231 12.37 9.80 11.10
CA ALA A 231 11.44 9.32 12.12
C ALA A 231 12.14 9.01 13.45
N LEU A 232 13.31 8.36 13.39
CA LEU A 232 14.13 8.07 14.57
C LEU A 232 14.62 9.35 15.24
N ALA A 233 15.18 10.29 14.47
CA ALA A 233 15.65 11.57 15.00
C ALA A 233 14.51 12.36 15.66
N TYR A 234 13.32 12.36 15.06
CA TYR A 234 12.14 12.97 15.64
C TYR A 234 11.75 12.31 16.98
N ALA A 235 11.69 10.98 17.03
CA ALA A 235 11.34 10.24 18.24
C ALA A 235 12.33 10.50 19.38
N GLN A 236 13.63 10.50 19.08
CA GLN A 236 14.67 10.82 20.07
C GLN A 236 14.50 12.22 20.67
N ARG A 237 14.17 13.21 19.84
CA ARG A 237 13.94 14.59 20.28
C ARG A 237 12.69 14.74 21.13
N CYS A 238 11.59 14.11 20.73
CA CYS A 238 10.29 14.25 21.39
C CYS A 238 10.15 13.45 22.68
N CYS A 239 10.80 12.28 22.75
CA CYS A 239 10.61 11.34 23.85
C CYS A 239 11.82 11.27 24.78
N GLY A 240 13.00 11.65 24.30
CA GLY A 240 14.26 11.41 25.01
C GLY A 240 14.75 9.94 24.90
N PRO A 241 16.02 9.68 25.27
CA PRO A 241 16.63 8.36 25.11
C PRO A 241 16.06 7.28 26.05
N GLU A 242 15.52 7.70 27.21
CA GLU A 242 14.97 6.81 28.25
C GLU A 242 13.48 6.49 28.06
N ALA A 243 12.85 6.99 27.00
CA ALA A 243 11.44 6.76 26.77
C ALA A 243 11.14 5.28 26.50
N ALA A 244 9.98 4.82 26.96
CA ALA A 244 9.50 3.48 26.71
C ALA A 244 9.40 3.20 25.19
N ALA A 245 9.67 1.96 24.77
CA ALA A 245 9.66 1.54 23.36
C ALA A 245 8.37 1.90 22.64
N LEU A 246 7.24 1.80 23.33
CA LEU A 246 5.93 2.18 22.80
C LEU A 246 5.84 3.67 22.45
N GLN A 247 6.36 4.55 23.32
CA GLN A 247 6.35 6.00 23.09
C GLN A 247 7.26 6.39 21.91
N GLN A 248 8.44 5.76 21.82
CA GLN A 248 9.36 5.96 20.70
C GLN A 248 8.73 5.49 19.37
N LEU A 249 8.08 4.33 19.39
CA LEU A 249 7.39 3.79 18.21
C LEU A 249 6.23 4.71 17.77
N ALA A 250 5.43 5.20 18.73
CA ALA A 250 4.34 6.13 18.44
C ALA A 250 4.86 7.46 17.84
N ALA A 251 5.98 7.96 18.33
CA ALA A 251 6.59 9.18 17.79
C ALA A 251 7.12 8.96 16.36
N LYS A 252 7.79 7.84 16.08
CA LYS A 252 8.22 7.47 14.72
C LYS A 252 7.03 7.34 13.77
N ALA A 253 6.01 6.62 14.18
CA ALA A 253 4.80 6.45 13.37
C ALA A 253 4.09 7.77 13.10
N PHE A 254 4.04 8.68 14.07
CA PHE A 254 3.50 10.02 13.88
C PHE A 254 4.29 10.82 12.83
N TYR A 255 5.62 10.81 12.88
CA TYR A 255 6.44 11.44 11.85
C TYR A 255 6.14 10.87 10.46
N ARG A 256 6.06 9.54 10.33
CA ARG A 256 5.70 8.87 9.06
C ARG A 256 4.32 9.28 8.56
N SER A 257 3.35 9.50 9.47
CA SER A 257 2.02 9.99 9.10
C SER A 257 2.07 11.40 8.50
N LEU A 258 2.94 12.27 9.03
CA LEU A 258 3.15 13.61 8.48
C LEU A 258 3.76 13.55 7.08
N VAL A 259 4.79 12.71 6.90
CA VAL A 259 5.40 12.47 5.56
C VAL A 259 4.36 11.92 4.59
N HIS A 260 3.54 10.96 5.02
CA HIS A 260 2.49 10.36 4.19
C HIS A 260 1.50 11.38 3.63
N ARG A 261 1.12 12.38 4.41
CA ARG A 261 0.19 13.46 3.98
C ARG A 261 0.68 14.20 2.73
N HIS A 262 1.98 14.19 2.47
CA HIS A 262 2.57 14.82 1.29
C HIS A 262 2.68 13.87 0.07
N SER A 263 2.16 12.64 0.15
CA SER A 263 2.28 11.67 -0.95
C SER A 263 1.67 12.16 -2.26
N LEU A 264 0.56 12.91 -2.19
CA LEU A 264 -0.12 13.43 -3.39
C LEU A 264 0.69 14.55 -4.05
N GLN A 265 1.26 15.45 -3.26
CA GLN A 265 2.11 16.55 -3.72
C GLN A 265 3.43 16.00 -4.28
N PHE A 266 4.03 15.01 -3.59
CA PHE A 266 5.23 14.33 -4.07
C PHE A 266 5.04 13.72 -5.46
N ARG A 267 3.92 13.04 -5.69
CA ARG A 267 3.55 12.51 -7.01
C ARG A 267 3.44 13.63 -8.04
N GLY A 268 2.78 14.74 -7.67
CA GLY A 268 2.66 15.92 -8.53
C GLY A 268 4.02 16.45 -8.96
N GLU A 269 4.95 16.61 -8.01
CA GLU A 269 6.31 17.06 -8.27
C GLU A 269 7.09 16.13 -9.21
N VAL A 270 6.97 14.81 -9.03
CA VAL A 270 7.60 13.84 -9.93
C VAL A 270 7.02 13.91 -11.34
N LEU A 271 5.69 13.94 -11.47
CA LEU A 271 5.01 13.98 -12.77
C LEU A 271 5.30 15.29 -13.52
N GLN A 272 5.40 16.42 -12.82
CA GLN A 272 5.82 17.70 -13.44
C GLN A 272 7.22 17.62 -14.04
N ARG A 273 8.14 16.91 -13.36
CA ARG A 273 9.53 16.74 -13.80
C ARG A 273 9.72 15.79 -14.98
N LEU A 274 8.67 15.10 -15.43
CA LEU A 274 8.70 14.36 -16.70
C LEU A 274 8.88 15.30 -17.90
N GLY A 275 8.68 16.60 -17.72
CA GLY A 275 9.00 17.63 -18.71
C GLY A 275 8.10 17.54 -19.95
N LYS A 276 8.74 17.32 -21.13
CA LYS A 276 8.06 17.31 -22.43
C LYS A 276 7.46 15.96 -22.83
N ARG A 277 7.57 14.94 -21.98
CA ARG A 277 7.05 13.61 -22.32
C ARG A 277 5.54 13.58 -22.30
N PRO A 278 4.92 12.91 -23.28
CA PRO A 278 3.48 12.68 -23.27
C PRO A 278 3.05 11.92 -22.02
N LEU A 279 2.05 12.45 -21.31
CA LEU A 279 1.51 11.87 -20.09
C LEU A 279 -0.02 11.89 -20.12
N ASP A 280 -0.64 10.72 -19.96
CA ASP A 280 -2.05 10.56 -19.69
C ASP A 280 -2.26 10.36 -18.18
N LEU A 281 -2.86 11.35 -17.53
CA LEU A 281 -3.15 11.34 -16.10
C LEU A 281 -4.62 10.97 -15.87
N TYR A 282 -4.88 9.91 -15.11
CA TYR A 282 -6.22 9.46 -14.73
C TYR A 282 -6.42 9.66 -13.23
N GLY A 283 -7.38 10.48 -12.85
CA GLY A 283 -7.66 10.72 -11.44
C GLY A 283 -8.65 11.85 -11.20
N PRO A 284 -9.05 12.06 -9.96
CA PRO A 284 -9.84 13.24 -9.59
C PRO A 284 -9.09 14.49 -10.01
N GLU A 285 -9.81 15.43 -10.64
CA GLU A 285 -9.26 16.72 -11.07
C GLU A 285 -8.08 16.67 -12.06
N ALA A 286 -7.79 15.51 -12.66
CA ALA A 286 -6.64 15.34 -13.55
C ALA A 286 -6.65 16.34 -14.71
N GLU A 287 -7.83 16.67 -15.28
CA GLU A 287 -7.99 17.67 -16.34
C GLU A 287 -7.57 19.05 -15.86
N ARG A 288 -8.04 19.48 -14.68
CA ARG A 288 -7.68 20.76 -14.06
C ARG A 288 -6.19 20.84 -13.77
N LEU A 289 -5.63 19.76 -13.22
CA LEU A 289 -4.21 19.69 -12.90
C LEU A 289 -3.33 19.80 -14.14
N CYS A 290 -3.64 19.04 -15.19
CA CYS A 290 -2.88 19.12 -16.44
C CYS A 290 -2.94 20.51 -17.08
N ALA A 291 -4.08 21.19 -16.98
CA ALA A 291 -4.24 22.55 -17.47
C ALA A 291 -3.46 23.59 -16.65
N SER A 292 -3.29 23.38 -15.34
CA SER A 292 -2.61 24.30 -14.44
C SER A 292 -1.08 24.13 -14.41
N TRP A 293 -0.57 22.98 -14.86
CA TRP A 293 0.87 22.76 -14.85
C TRP A 293 1.58 23.62 -15.89
N PRO A 294 2.69 24.28 -15.51
CA PRO A 294 3.40 25.15 -16.43
C PRO A 294 3.88 24.38 -17.66
N ALA A 295 3.62 24.95 -18.83
CA ALA A 295 4.17 24.42 -20.07
C ALA A 295 5.70 24.55 -20.04
N PRO A 296 6.45 23.48 -20.38
CA PRO A 296 7.87 23.61 -20.55
C PRO A 296 8.15 24.52 -21.75
N ALA A 297 8.72 25.71 -21.51
CA ALA A 297 9.10 26.63 -22.58
C ALA A 297 10.20 25.99 -23.46
N PRO A 298 10.24 26.20 -24.78
CA PRO A 298 9.37 27.03 -25.63
C PRO A 298 8.30 26.26 -26.45
N ILE A 299 7.93 25.03 -26.04
CA ILE A 299 7.00 24.17 -26.81
C ILE A 299 5.57 24.35 -26.28
N PRO A 300 4.56 24.56 -27.14
CA PRO A 300 3.18 24.54 -26.70
C PRO A 300 2.86 23.22 -26.01
N ALA A 301 2.41 23.27 -24.77
CA ALA A 301 2.06 22.07 -23.99
C ALA A 301 0.79 21.35 -24.48
N VAL A 302 0.17 21.88 -25.53
CA VAL A 302 -1.08 21.37 -26.10
C VAL A 302 -0.83 19.96 -26.65
N GLY A 303 -1.43 18.96 -25.98
CA GLY A 303 -1.37 17.56 -26.39
C GLY A 303 -0.30 16.67 -25.71
N LEU A 304 0.64 17.25 -24.93
CA LEU A 304 1.66 16.45 -24.22
C LEU A 304 1.13 15.87 -22.91
N ARG A 305 0.23 16.60 -22.23
CA ARG A 305 -0.38 16.16 -20.96
C ARG A 305 -1.88 16.15 -21.12
N ARG A 306 -2.49 15.01 -20.90
CA ARG A 306 -3.94 14.82 -21.02
C ARG A 306 -4.49 14.34 -19.68
N GLY A 307 -5.39 15.12 -19.09
CA GLY A 307 -6.15 14.73 -17.91
C GLY A 307 -7.38 13.92 -18.31
N HIS A 308 -7.69 12.90 -17.56
CA HIS A 308 -8.85 12.04 -17.74
C HIS A 308 -9.56 11.83 -16.40
N PRO A 309 -10.88 11.56 -16.39
CA PRO A 309 -11.59 11.17 -15.19
C PRO A 309 -10.94 9.96 -14.52
N ALA A 310 -11.20 9.79 -13.22
CA ALA A 310 -10.76 8.59 -12.50
C ALA A 310 -11.38 7.35 -13.13
N THR A 311 -10.59 6.29 -13.22
CA THR A 311 -11.12 4.98 -13.64
C THR A 311 -12.03 4.42 -12.54
N THR A 312 -13.24 4.01 -12.92
CA THR A 312 -14.29 3.59 -11.98
C THR A 312 -14.30 2.09 -11.70
N SER A 313 -13.54 1.32 -12.48
CA SER A 313 -13.50 -0.15 -12.32
C SER A 313 -12.12 -0.73 -12.62
N VAL A 314 -11.89 -1.96 -12.15
CA VAL A 314 -10.69 -2.75 -12.47
C VAL A 314 -10.54 -2.91 -13.99
N ALA A 315 -11.62 -3.22 -14.70
CA ALA A 315 -11.61 -3.39 -16.15
C ALA A 315 -11.22 -2.09 -16.89
N ALA A 316 -11.72 -0.93 -16.43
CA ALA A 316 -11.35 0.37 -17.00
C ALA A 316 -9.87 0.68 -16.78
N SER A 317 -9.34 0.42 -15.56
CA SER A 317 -7.91 0.58 -15.27
C SER A 317 -7.06 -0.37 -16.11
N ALA A 318 -7.45 -1.63 -16.21
CA ALA A 318 -6.75 -2.63 -17.01
C ALA A 318 -6.69 -2.25 -18.49
N ALA A 319 -7.77 -1.70 -19.06
CA ALA A 319 -7.79 -1.21 -20.44
C ALA A 319 -6.80 -0.06 -20.67
N VAL A 320 -6.65 0.85 -19.70
CA VAL A 320 -5.64 1.91 -19.74
C VAL A 320 -4.24 1.31 -19.69
N TYR A 321 -3.95 0.43 -18.73
CA TYR A 321 -2.63 -0.20 -18.57
C TYR A 321 -2.20 -0.96 -19.82
N ARG A 322 -3.09 -1.76 -20.41
CA ARG A 322 -2.83 -2.53 -21.64
C ARG A 322 -2.58 -1.68 -22.88
N SER A 323 -3.18 -0.50 -22.95
CA SER A 323 -3.04 0.41 -24.10
C SER A 323 -1.93 1.46 -23.91
N SER A 324 -1.19 1.40 -22.82
CA SER A 324 -0.08 2.29 -22.50
C SER A 324 1.25 1.59 -22.70
N LEU A 325 2.25 2.31 -23.22
CA LEU A 325 3.61 1.80 -23.39
C LEU A 325 4.25 1.58 -22.02
N ILE A 326 4.07 2.56 -21.13
CA ILE A 326 4.57 2.54 -19.75
C ILE A 326 3.43 2.98 -18.82
N SER A 327 3.21 2.22 -17.77
CA SER A 327 2.32 2.57 -16.67
C SER A 327 3.15 2.98 -15.46
N LEU A 328 3.25 4.28 -15.21
CA LEU A 328 4.07 4.82 -14.14
C LEU A 328 3.37 4.63 -12.78
N ASN A 329 4.11 4.16 -11.79
CA ASN A 329 3.72 4.14 -10.40
C ASN A 329 4.71 4.97 -9.57
N ILE A 330 4.17 5.75 -8.63
CA ILE A 330 4.92 6.46 -7.59
C ILE A 330 4.28 6.06 -6.27
N THR A 331 5.03 5.31 -5.47
CA THR A 331 4.55 4.73 -4.23
C THR A 331 4.24 5.83 -3.20
N ALA A 332 3.25 5.60 -2.35
CA ALA A 332 2.95 6.51 -1.24
C ALA A 332 4.14 6.57 -0.27
N LEU A 333 4.40 7.77 0.26
CA LEU A 333 5.60 8.06 1.06
C LEU A 333 5.69 7.31 2.38
N GLN A 334 4.59 6.73 2.86
CA GLN A 334 4.57 5.88 4.06
C GLN A 334 5.35 4.57 3.89
N PHE A 335 5.58 4.14 2.64
CA PHE A 335 6.25 2.88 2.36
C PHE A 335 7.72 3.10 2.01
N ASP A 336 8.59 2.45 2.77
CA ASP A 336 10.03 2.39 2.48
C ASP A 336 10.38 1.12 1.70
N GLN A 337 9.74 0.00 2.02
CA GLN A 337 10.06 -1.33 1.47
C GLN A 337 8.90 -1.97 0.70
N ALA A 338 7.65 -1.64 1.04
CA ALA A 338 6.47 -2.25 0.44
C ALA A 338 6.23 -1.83 -1.01
N VAL A 339 5.72 -2.75 -1.79
CA VAL A 339 5.31 -2.54 -3.18
C VAL A 339 3.84 -2.14 -3.22
N SER A 340 3.51 -1.11 -4.00
CA SER A 340 2.12 -0.70 -4.22
C SER A 340 1.33 -1.75 -5.00
N ASN A 341 0.10 -2.02 -4.60
CA ASN A 341 -0.83 -2.89 -5.34
C ASN A 341 -0.95 -2.50 -6.82
N ARG A 342 -0.83 -1.21 -7.14
CA ARG A 342 -0.90 -0.73 -8.53
C ARG A 342 0.14 -1.38 -9.45
N VAL A 343 1.36 -1.66 -8.96
CA VAL A 343 2.39 -2.36 -9.76
C VAL A 343 1.88 -3.74 -10.17
N LEU A 344 1.20 -4.42 -9.24
CA LEU A 344 0.66 -5.76 -9.48
C LEU A 344 -0.58 -5.71 -10.36
N ASP A 345 -1.42 -4.68 -10.23
CA ASP A 345 -2.59 -4.46 -11.10
C ASP A 345 -2.15 -4.21 -12.55
N VAL A 346 -1.09 -3.43 -12.76
CA VAL A 346 -0.51 -3.21 -14.10
C VAL A 346 -0.02 -4.54 -14.68
N ALA A 347 0.70 -5.32 -13.88
CA ALA A 347 1.21 -6.63 -14.30
C ALA A 347 0.06 -7.60 -14.61
N ALA A 348 -0.95 -7.69 -13.74
CA ALA A 348 -2.13 -8.51 -13.94
C ALA A 348 -2.87 -8.15 -15.24
N ALA A 349 -2.97 -6.86 -15.54
CA ALA A 349 -3.56 -6.38 -16.80
C ALA A 349 -2.69 -6.65 -18.04
N GLY A 350 -1.47 -7.16 -17.92
CA GLY A 350 -0.52 -7.34 -19.03
C GLY A 350 0.13 -6.04 -19.49
N GLY A 351 0.14 -4.99 -18.65
CA GLY A 351 0.86 -3.74 -18.87
C GLY A 351 2.32 -3.81 -18.42
N PHE A 352 3.11 -2.80 -18.80
CA PHE A 352 4.48 -2.64 -18.35
C PHE A 352 4.55 -1.55 -17.28
N PRO A 353 4.77 -1.90 -15.99
CA PRO A 353 4.93 -0.91 -14.94
C PRO A 353 6.35 -0.34 -14.94
N LEU A 354 6.46 0.94 -14.57
CA LEU A 354 7.72 1.55 -14.15
C LEU A 354 7.48 2.22 -12.81
N THR A 355 8.19 1.82 -11.76
CA THR A 355 7.92 2.23 -10.38
C THR A 355 9.17 2.70 -9.66
N ASP A 356 9.02 3.53 -8.63
CA ASP A 356 10.11 3.81 -7.70
C ASP A 356 10.56 2.53 -6.99
N TRP A 357 11.89 2.39 -6.84
CA TRP A 357 12.49 1.20 -6.23
C TRP A 357 11.97 0.96 -4.81
N LYS A 358 11.62 -0.30 -4.54
CA LYS A 358 11.30 -0.82 -3.22
C LYS A 358 11.94 -2.19 -3.05
N GLU A 359 12.51 -2.44 -1.88
CA GLU A 359 13.17 -3.71 -1.56
C GLU A 359 12.22 -4.91 -1.78
N GLY A 360 10.95 -4.75 -1.43
CA GLY A 360 9.91 -5.76 -1.63
C GLY A 360 9.70 -6.18 -3.09
N LEU A 361 10.14 -5.41 -4.09
CA LEU A 361 10.08 -5.81 -5.49
C LEU A 361 10.88 -7.09 -5.76
N GLY A 362 12.06 -7.22 -5.16
CA GLY A 362 12.91 -8.41 -5.31
C GLY A 362 12.28 -9.68 -4.76
N ALA A 363 11.41 -9.57 -3.75
CA ALA A 363 10.64 -10.70 -3.24
C ALA A 363 9.49 -11.12 -4.18
N ILE A 364 9.01 -10.21 -5.03
CA ILE A 364 7.88 -10.45 -5.94
C ILE A 364 8.37 -10.97 -7.29
N THR A 365 9.44 -10.38 -7.84
CA THR A 365 9.84 -10.62 -9.23
C THR A 365 11.35 -10.55 -9.44
N ALA A 366 11.84 -11.39 -10.34
CA ALA A 366 13.22 -11.37 -10.81
C ALA A 366 13.55 -10.15 -11.69
N VAL A 367 12.54 -9.50 -12.28
CA VAL A 367 12.70 -8.33 -13.16
C VAL A 367 12.61 -7.00 -12.42
N ALA A 368 12.77 -7.00 -11.09
CA ALA A 368 12.63 -5.83 -10.23
C ALA A 368 13.47 -4.63 -10.69
N GLU A 369 14.74 -4.84 -11.05
CA GLU A 369 15.64 -3.78 -11.52
C GLU A 369 15.18 -3.18 -12.87
N ALA A 370 14.63 -4.00 -13.75
CA ALA A 370 14.16 -3.53 -15.05
C ALA A 370 12.96 -2.58 -14.93
N ILE A 371 12.04 -2.87 -13.99
CA ILE A 371 10.78 -2.13 -13.82
C ILE A 371 10.85 -1.03 -12.77
N SER A 372 11.99 -0.76 -12.16
CA SER A 372 12.10 0.25 -11.09
C SER A 372 13.15 1.33 -11.41
N PHE A 373 13.05 2.45 -10.70
CA PHE A 373 14.00 3.56 -10.78
C PHE A 373 14.29 4.11 -9.38
N ARG A 374 15.53 4.63 -9.18
CA ARG A 374 15.98 5.23 -7.92
C ARG A 374 16.19 6.75 -8.00
N SER A 375 16.21 7.31 -9.21
CA SER A 375 16.36 8.75 -9.42
C SER A 375 15.47 9.24 -10.57
N LEU A 376 15.30 10.56 -10.68
CA LEU A 376 14.63 11.17 -11.83
C LEU A 376 15.40 10.93 -13.13
N GLU A 377 16.72 10.93 -13.07
CA GLU A 377 17.58 10.65 -14.23
C GLU A 377 17.35 9.22 -14.74
N GLU A 378 17.36 8.24 -13.83
CA GLU A 378 17.07 6.85 -14.18
C GLU A 378 15.63 6.68 -14.72
N LEU A 379 14.64 7.35 -14.11
CA LEU A 379 13.27 7.37 -14.61
C LEU A 379 13.22 7.88 -16.06
N HIS A 380 13.86 9.00 -16.33
CA HIS A 380 13.93 9.55 -17.68
C HIS A 380 14.59 8.59 -18.66
N HIS A 381 15.73 8.02 -18.28
CA HIS A 381 16.46 7.06 -19.10
C HIS A 381 15.60 5.83 -19.42
N LYS A 382 14.93 5.25 -18.42
CA LYS A 382 14.08 4.06 -18.62
C LYS A 382 12.83 4.36 -19.44
N ILE A 383 12.24 5.54 -19.33
CA ILE A 383 11.13 5.94 -20.21
C ILE A 383 11.62 6.00 -21.67
N ASP A 384 12.76 6.62 -21.93
CA ASP A 384 13.32 6.74 -23.27
C ASP A 384 13.72 5.35 -23.82
N TYR A 385 14.39 4.54 -23.00
CA TYR A 385 14.83 3.19 -23.38
C TYR A 385 13.65 2.29 -23.72
N TYR A 386 12.74 2.07 -22.78
CA TYR A 386 11.59 1.20 -23.02
C TYR A 386 10.53 1.83 -23.92
N GLY A 387 10.56 3.14 -24.12
CA GLY A 387 9.76 3.86 -25.11
C GLY A 387 10.19 3.56 -26.54
N HIS A 388 11.48 3.24 -26.77
CA HIS A 388 11.99 3.01 -28.09
C HIS A 388 11.47 1.71 -28.71
N PRO A 389 11.10 1.71 -30.01
CA PRO A 389 10.58 0.51 -30.71
C PRO A 389 11.49 -0.70 -30.65
N ASP A 390 12.81 -0.50 -30.67
CA ASP A 390 13.82 -1.58 -30.68
C ASP A 390 13.78 -2.41 -29.39
N HIS A 391 13.35 -1.83 -28.27
CA HIS A 391 13.22 -2.50 -26.96
C HIS A 391 11.84 -3.12 -26.72
N ARG A 392 10.99 -3.18 -27.76
CA ARG A 392 9.64 -3.75 -27.64
C ARG A 392 9.65 -5.21 -27.20
N ALA A 393 10.52 -6.03 -27.75
CA ALA A 393 10.58 -7.47 -27.45
C ALA A 393 10.98 -7.67 -25.97
N GLU A 394 12.03 -6.99 -25.52
CA GLU A 394 12.50 -7.02 -24.14
C GLU A 394 11.40 -6.55 -23.16
N ARG A 395 10.73 -5.44 -23.46
CA ARG A 395 9.63 -4.94 -22.62
C ARG A 395 8.48 -5.96 -22.50
N LEU A 396 8.12 -6.64 -23.57
CA LEU A 396 7.07 -7.69 -23.55
C LEU A 396 7.51 -8.91 -22.74
N GLU A 397 8.76 -9.31 -22.84
CA GLU A 397 9.33 -10.41 -22.05
C GLU A 397 9.31 -10.09 -20.56
N ILE A 398 9.75 -8.88 -20.17
CA ILE A 398 9.69 -8.39 -18.79
C ILE A 398 8.25 -8.37 -18.27
N ALA A 399 7.29 -7.82 -19.05
CA ALA A 399 5.89 -7.77 -18.66
C ALA A 399 5.28 -9.18 -18.49
N THR A 400 5.64 -10.12 -19.37
CA THR A 400 5.18 -11.52 -19.29
C THR A 400 5.76 -12.22 -18.05
N THR A 401 7.04 -12.02 -17.78
CA THR A 401 7.72 -12.59 -16.61
C THR A 401 7.10 -12.05 -15.32
N LEU A 402 6.96 -10.73 -15.22
CA LEU A 402 6.33 -10.08 -14.08
C LEU A 402 4.90 -10.60 -13.84
N GLN A 403 4.07 -10.65 -14.89
CA GLN A 403 2.69 -11.13 -14.78
C GLN A 403 2.62 -12.57 -14.25
N ARG A 404 3.47 -13.47 -14.76
CA ARG A 404 3.54 -14.86 -14.29
C ARG A 404 3.90 -14.92 -12.81
N GLU A 405 4.91 -14.15 -12.37
CA GLU A 405 5.39 -14.16 -10.99
C GLU A 405 4.39 -13.51 -10.03
N VAL A 406 3.73 -12.43 -10.44
CA VAL A 406 2.64 -11.80 -9.68
C VAL A 406 1.47 -12.78 -9.50
N ARG A 407 1.07 -13.49 -10.56
CA ARG A 407 0.00 -14.49 -10.47
C ARG A 407 0.32 -15.62 -9.50
N GLN A 408 1.58 -16.03 -9.40
CA GLN A 408 2.00 -17.10 -8.51
C GLN A 408 2.06 -16.69 -7.03
N ARG A 409 2.40 -15.42 -6.75
CA ARG A 409 2.72 -14.96 -5.40
C ARG A 409 1.70 -14.00 -4.79
N GLY A 410 0.99 -13.25 -5.61
CA GLY A 410 0.12 -12.15 -5.21
C GLY A 410 -1.35 -12.42 -5.47
N ASP A 411 -1.87 -13.63 -5.25
CA ASP A 411 -3.28 -13.91 -5.41
C ASP A 411 -4.02 -14.03 -4.07
N TYR A 412 -5.35 -13.85 -4.11
CA TYR A 412 -6.21 -13.92 -2.93
C TYR A 412 -6.27 -15.34 -2.33
N GLY A 413 -6.07 -16.39 -3.14
CA GLY A 413 -6.07 -17.78 -2.66
C GLY A 413 -4.89 -18.04 -1.73
N ALA A 414 -3.70 -17.56 -2.08
CA ALA A 414 -2.51 -17.64 -1.23
C ALA A 414 -2.71 -16.87 0.08
N LEU A 415 -3.35 -15.69 0.04
CA LEU A 415 -3.70 -14.94 1.25
C LEU A 415 -4.68 -15.70 2.13
N ALA A 416 -5.75 -16.28 1.55
CA ALA A 416 -6.74 -17.05 2.29
C ALA A 416 -6.12 -18.26 3.02
N GLN A 417 -5.20 -18.99 2.36
CA GLN A 417 -4.44 -20.08 2.98
C GLN A 417 -3.61 -19.62 4.16
N ARG A 418 -2.91 -18.49 4.05
CA ARG A 418 -2.10 -17.93 5.14
C ARG A 418 -2.95 -17.46 6.32
N ILE A 419 -4.11 -16.86 6.06
CA ILE A 419 -5.08 -16.53 7.12
C ILE A 419 -5.52 -17.80 7.85
N GLY A 420 -5.86 -18.86 7.11
CA GLY A 420 -6.21 -20.15 7.71
C GLY A 420 -5.12 -20.73 8.59
N ALA A 421 -3.86 -20.69 8.15
CA ALA A 421 -2.71 -21.13 8.93
C ALA A 421 -2.49 -20.31 10.21
N ALA A 422 -2.62 -18.97 10.11
CA ALA A 422 -2.51 -18.08 11.27
C ALA A 422 -3.60 -18.37 12.32
N LEU A 423 -4.84 -18.59 11.89
CA LEU A 423 -5.95 -18.94 12.78
C LEU A 423 -5.76 -20.30 13.45
N ALA A 424 -5.23 -21.30 12.73
CA ALA A 424 -4.89 -22.59 13.32
C ALA A 424 -3.81 -22.42 14.41
N GLY A 425 -2.83 -21.55 14.20
CA GLY A 425 -1.82 -21.21 15.20
C GLY A 425 -2.37 -20.53 16.45
N LEU A 426 -3.37 -19.67 16.31
CA LEU A 426 -4.04 -19.02 17.46
C LEU A 426 -4.90 -19.99 18.27
N ALA A 427 -5.45 -21.03 17.63
CA ALA A 427 -6.30 -22.03 18.30
C ALA A 427 -5.50 -23.11 19.05
N ALA A 428 -4.20 -23.26 18.80
CA ALA A 428 -3.37 -24.29 19.41
C ALA A 428 -3.10 -23.98 20.90
N PRO A 429 -3.27 -24.93 21.82
CA PRO A 429 -2.93 -24.75 23.23
C PRO A 429 -1.43 -24.44 23.39
N GLY A 430 -1.11 -23.26 23.90
CA GLY A 430 0.27 -22.78 24.05
C GLY A 430 0.91 -22.20 22.78
N GLY A 431 0.13 -22.06 21.73
CA GLY A 431 0.58 -21.60 20.41
C GLY A 431 0.92 -20.12 20.33
N ARG A 432 2.09 -19.72 20.87
CA ARG A 432 2.81 -18.58 20.32
C ARG A 432 3.60 -19.11 19.13
N PRO A 433 3.43 -18.56 17.91
CA PRO A 433 4.30 -18.94 16.80
C PRO A 433 5.75 -18.65 17.21
N ASN A 434 6.57 -19.68 17.13
CA ASN A 434 8.00 -19.58 17.43
C ASN A 434 8.62 -18.70 16.33
N LEU A 435 9.27 -17.59 16.72
CA LEU A 435 9.93 -16.65 15.78
C LEU A 435 10.91 -17.35 14.83
N SER A 436 11.42 -18.56 15.21
CA SER A 436 12.30 -19.39 14.38
C SER A 436 11.64 -19.95 13.11
N ASP A 437 10.31 -20.05 13.07
CA ASP A 437 9.60 -20.54 11.88
C ASP A 437 9.34 -19.44 10.83
N GLN A 438 9.47 -18.17 11.22
CA GLN A 438 9.40 -17.05 10.28
C GLN A 438 10.63 -16.99 9.35
N GLU A 439 11.81 -17.39 9.83
CA GLU A 439 13.03 -17.45 9.00
C GLU A 439 12.99 -18.56 7.93
N ARG A 440 12.18 -19.60 8.13
CA ARG A 440 12.05 -20.71 7.16
C ARG A 440 11.12 -20.41 6.00
N LEU A 441 10.24 -19.40 6.10
CA LEU A 441 9.38 -18.95 5.02
C LEU A 441 10.04 -17.86 4.15
N GLU A 442 11.11 -17.26 4.64
CA GLU A 442 12.02 -16.45 3.84
C GLU A 442 12.93 -17.44 3.11
N GLY A 443 12.66 -17.71 1.83
CA GLY A 443 13.58 -18.46 0.98
C GLY A 443 15.00 -17.85 1.06
N PRO A 444 16.07 -18.61 0.77
CA PRO A 444 17.43 -18.19 1.02
C PRO A 444 17.67 -16.81 0.46
N ALA A 445 17.95 -15.86 1.35
CA ALA A 445 18.40 -14.54 0.98
C ALA A 445 19.59 -14.74 0.05
N SER A 446 19.39 -14.50 -1.24
CA SER A 446 20.48 -14.47 -2.19
C SER A 446 21.44 -13.39 -1.69
N HIS A 447 22.56 -13.82 -1.11
CA HIS A 447 23.71 -12.98 -0.90
C HIS A 447 24.14 -12.41 -2.25
N CYS A 448 23.54 -11.31 -2.65
CA CYS A 448 24.02 -10.49 -3.73
C CYS A 448 25.26 -9.78 -3.20
N SER A 449 26.42 -10.46 -3.32
CA SER A 449 27.73 -9.84 -3.16
C SER A 449 27.80 -8.67 -4.12
N ARG A 450 27.89 -7.46 -3.57
CA ARG A 450 28.18 -6.23 -4.33
C ARG A 450 29.42 -6.49 -5.19
N PRO A 451 29.36 -6.29 -6.51
CA PRO A 451 30.58 -6.28 -7.31
C PRO A 451 31.42 -5.08 -6.87
N SER A 452 32.64 -5.35 -6.45
CA SER A 452 33.66 -4.34 -6.16
C SER A 452 33.86 -3.44 -7.40
N PRO A 453 34.00 -2.12 -7.26
CA PRO A 453 34.27 -1.25 -8.36
C PRO A 453 35.62 -1.64 -8.99
N ARG A 454 35.62 -2.07 -10.23
CA ARG A 454 36.82 -2.26 -11.04
C ARG A 454 37.59 -0.95 -11.11
N LYS A 455 38.78 -0.96 -10.55
CA LYS A 455 39.83 0.02 -10.80
C LYS A 455 40.50 -0.34 -12.14
N ASP A 456 40.01 0.23 -13.22
CA ASP A 456 40.78 0.28 -14.45
C ASP A 456 40.81 1.75 -14.92
N ARG A 457 41.90 2.40 -14.63
CA ARG A 457 42.35 3.58 -15.34
C ARG A 457 43.48 3.17 -16.27
N PRO A 458 43.41 3.46 -17.53
CA PRO A 458 44.61 3.76 -18.32
C PRO A 458 44.82 5.27 -18.35
N ASN A 459 45.99 5.64 -17.92
CA ASN A 459 46.64 6.94 -18.03
C ASN A 459 46.98 7.17 -19.50
N THR A 460 46.38 8.14 -20.16
CA THR A 460 46.94 8.69 -21.40
C THR A 460 47.14 10.20 -21.24
N ASN A 461 48.38 10.56 -20.90
CA ASN A 461 48.94 11.87 -21.12
C ASN A 461 48.91 12.19 -22.63
N THR A 462 48.19 13.21 -23.03
CA THR A 462 48.42 13.90 -24.30
C THR A 462 48.62 15.38 -23.99
N ASN A 463 49.89 15.78 -24.06
CA ASN A 463 50.36 17.14 -24.22
C ASN A 463 49.70 17.78 -25.45
N ILE A 464 48.98 18.88 -25.27
CA ILE A 464 48.63 19.80 -26.36
C ILE A 464 49.27 21.15 -26.05
N ALA A 465 50.20 21.53 -26.92
CA ALA A 465 50.90 22.79 -26.96
C ALA A 465 49.93 23.96 -27.21
N LYS A 466 50.18 25.09 -26.57
CA LYS A 466 49.61 26.42 -26.88
C LYS A 466 50.26 26.99 -28.15
N PRO A 467 49.49 27.57 -29.07
CA PRO A 467 50.00 28.61 -29.97
C PRO A 467 49.71 29.99 -29.41
N GLY A 468 50.62 30.91 -29.78
CA GLY A 468 50.72 32.27 -29.36
C GLY A 468 49.63 33.26 -29.80
#